data_267ed778dd65dafcf3ef189126e7cc44
#
_entry.id   267ed778dd65dafcf3ef189126e7cc44
#
_cell.length_a   1.000
_cell.length_b   1.000
_cell.length_c   1.000
_cell.angle_alpha   90.00
_cell.angle_beta   90.00
_cell.angle_gamma   90.00
#
_symmetry.space_group_name_H-M   'P 1'
#
loop_
_entity.id
_entity.type
_entity.pdbx_description
1 polymer ?
#
loop_
_entity_poly.entity_id
_entity_poly.type
_entity_poly.pdbx_seq_one_letter_code
_entity_poly.pdbx_strand_id
1 'polypeptide(L)'
;ASVGCRIMMFKFGNIDVEFLQPGPEKSAWRDLLEEKGPGCHHIAFKTRNLTKRDAYLESKGHKLLQRGEFDGSHGRYAYYDTVKALGVMVELLEFDSDKEVQP
;
A
#
# COMPACT_ATOMS: atom_id res chain seq x y z
N ALA A 1 -7.85 -15.27 -0.02
CA ALA A 1 -9.12 -14.56 -0.05
C ALA A 1 -8.88 -13.07 -0.21
N SER A 2 -9.70 -12.42 -0.98
CA SER A 2 -9.59 -10.98 -1.15
C SER A 2 -10.16 -10.26 0.07
N VAL A 3 -9.55 -9.13 0.40
CA VAL A 3 -9.98 -8.30 1.52
C VAL A 3 -10.78 -7.14 0.95
N GLY A 4 -11.99 -6.94 1.45
CA GLY A 4 -12.87 -5.90 0.94
C GLY A 4 -12.43 -4.50 1.33
N CYS A 5 -12.46 -3.60 0.36
CA CYS A 5 -12.21 -2.19 0.59
C CYS A 5 -12.87 -1.39 -0.52
N ARG A 6 -13.70 -0.42 -0.14
CA ARG A 6 -14.29 0.49 -1.13
C ARG A 6 -13.35 1.66 -1.30
N ILE A 7 -13.10 2.00 -2.55
CA ILE A 7 -12.11 3.01 -2.89
C ILE A 7 -12.73 4.09 -3.74
N MET A 8 -12.46 5.35 -3.40
CA MET A 8 -12.83 6.49 -4.22
C MET A 8 -11.57 7.30 -4.47
N MET A 9 -11.26 7.52 -5.75
CA MET A 9 -10.02 8.16 -6.15
C MET A 9 -10.27 9.55 -6.69
N PHE A 10 -9.48 10.52 -6.26
CA PHE A 10 -9.49 11.89 -6.78
C PHE A 10 -8.11 12.24 -7.29
N LYS A 11 -8.06 12.86 -8.46
CA LYS A 11 -6.79 13.26 -9.09
C LYS A 11 -6.58 14.76 -8.95
N PHE A 12 -5.45 15.13 -8.35
CA PHE A 12 -5.09 16.53 -8.13
C PHE A 12 -3.74 16.83 -8.78
N GLY A 13 -3.72 16.98 -10.10
CA GLY A 13 -2.48 17.31 -10.79
C GLY A 13 -1.41 16.25 -10.62
N ASN A 14 -0.50 16.46 -9.70
CA ASN A 14 0.65 15.57 -9.52
C ASN A 14 0.52 14.58 -8.38
N ILE A 15 -0.66 14.50 -7.75
CA ILE A 15 -0.90 13.53 -6.69
C ILE A 15 -2.33 13.00 -6.79
N ASP A 16 -2.50 11.73 -6.47
CA ASP A 16 -3.81 11.12 -6.37
C ASP A 16 -4.16 10.94 -4.90
N VAL A 17 -5.40 11.28 -4.55
CA VAL A 17 -5.90 11.09 -3.19
C VAL A 17 -6.92 9.97 -3.21
N GLU A 18 -6.74 9.00 -2.34
CA GLU A 18 -7.56 7.82 -2.27
C GLU A 18 -8.32 7.78 -0.96
N PHE A 19 -9.64 7.72 -1.03
CA PHE A 19 -10.47 7.51 0.14
C PHE A 19 -10.80 6.02 0.24
N LEU A 20 -10.49 5.43 1.39
CA LEU A 20 -10.65 4.00 1.62
C LEU A 20 -11.72 3.77 2.67
N GLN A 21 -12.66 2.86 2.37
CA GLN A 21 -13.61 2.37 3.36
C GLN A 21 -13.40 0.87 3.50
N PRO A 22 -12.70 0.41 4.55
CA PRO A 22 -12.42 -1.02 4.69
C PRO A 22 -13.68 -1.80 5.03
N GLY A 23 -13.73 -3.04 4.56
CA GLY A 23 -14.74 -3.98 4.96
C GLY A 23 -14.50 -4.46 6.39
N PRO A 24 -15.37 -5.36 6.89
CA PRO A 24 -15.25 -5.82 8.28
C PRO A 24 -14.09 -6.78 8.52
N GLU A 25 -13.51 -7.35 7.46
CA GLU A 25 -12.44 -8.31 7.60
C GLU A 25 -11.16 -7.65 8.07
N LYS A 26 -10.29 -8.44 8.72
CA LYS A 26 -9.00 -7.95 9.16
C LYS A 26 -8.14 -7.54 7.95
N SER A 27 -7.55 -6.37 8.05
CA SER A 27 -6.67 -5.83 7.02
C SER A 27 -5.85 -4.71 7.61
N ALA A 28 -4.81 -4.29 6.90
CA ALA A 28 -4.05 -3.11 7.31
C ALA A 28 -4.95 -1.87 7.36
N TRP A 29 -5.93 -1.79 6.46
CA TRP A 29 -6.88 -0.68 6.44
C TRP A 29 -7.78 -0.69 7.67
N ARG A 30 -8.35 -1.85 7.99
CA ARG A 30 -9.27 -1.99 9.14
C ARG A 30 -8.52 -1.80 10.45
N ASP A 31 -7.33 -2.35 10.56
CA ASP A 31 -6.55 -2.26 11.78
C ASP A 31 -6.23 -0.81 12.15
N LEU A 32 -5.81 0.00 11.20
CA LEU A 32 -5.47 1.38 11.48
C LEU A 32 -6.72 2.20 11.79
N LEU A 33 -7.83 1.94 11.08
CA LEU A 33 -9.08 2.63 11.35
C LEU A 33 -9.57 2.38 12.77
N GLU A 34 -9.48 1.14 13.22
CA GLU A 34 -9.92 0.78 14.59
C GLU A 34 -8.98 1.33 15.64
N GLU A 35 -7.70 1.43 15.34
CA GLU A 35 -6.72 1.92 16.29
C GLU A 35 -6.77 3.44 16.44
N LYS A 36 -6.87 4.16 15.33
CA LYS A 36 -6.71 5.63 15.33
C LYS A 36 -7.92 6.41 14.83
N GLY A 37 -8.94 5.72 14.32
CA GLY A 37 -10.06 6.39 13.70
C GLY A 37 -9.73 6.91 12.32
N PRO A 38 -10.63 7.69 11.71
CA PRO A 38 -10.40 8.23 10.37
C PRO A 38 -9.18 9.13 10.31
N GLY A 39 -8.47 9.07 9.21
CA GLY A 39 -7.28 9.89 9.01
C GLY A 39 -6.45 9.36 7.87
N CYS A 40 -5.25 9.89 7.75
CA CYS A 40 -4.31 9.45 6.73
C CYS A 40 -3.84 8.03 7.02
N HIS A 41 -4.04 7.14 6.05
CA HIS A 41 -3.63 5.75 6.21
C HIS A 41 -2.22 5.52 5.67
N HIS A 42 -1.95 5.99 4.46
CA HIS A 42 -0.69 5.66 3.81
C HIS A 42 -0.28 6.70 2.80
N ILE A 43 1.01 6.65 2.45
CA ILE A 43 1.57 7.32 1.29
C ILE A 43 2.13 6.23 0.39
N ALA A 44 1.78 6.28 -0.89
CA ALA A 44 2.16 5.25 -1.84
C ALA A 44 3.21 5.74 -2.81
N PHE A 45 4.14 4.86 -3.13
CA PHE A 45 5.18 5.12 -4.12
C PHE A 45 5.16 4.02 -5.16
N LYS A 46 5.23 4.40 -6.43
CA LYS A 46 5.44 3.43 -7.50
C LYS A 46 6.87 2.94 -7.45
N THR A 47 7.06 1.66 -7.67
CA THR A 47 8.38 1.07 -7.67
C THR A 47 8.50 0.01 -8.76
N ARG A 48 9.72 -0.35 -9.06
CA ARG A 48 10.04 -1.51 -9.90
C ARG A 48 10.73 -2.53 -9.00
N ASN A 49 10.60 -3.79 -9.36
CA ASN A 49 11.22 -4.88 -8.61
C ASN A 49 10.81 -4.87 -7.14
N LEU A 50 9.52 -5.10 -6.91
CA LEU A 50 8.96 -5.05 -5.56
C LEU A 50 9.66 -6.02 -4.61
N THR A 51 10.05 -7.20 -5.10
CA THR A 51 10.74 -8.18 -4.28
C THR A 51 12.04 -7.63 -3.69
N LYS A 52 12.79 -6.88 -4.50
CA LYS A 52 14.04 -6.29 -4.03
C LYS A 52 13.78 -5.19 -3.00
N ARG A 53 12.75 -4.36 -3.23
CA ARG A 53 12.38 -3.30 -2.29
C ARG A 53 11.87 -3.88 -0.98
N ASP A 54 11.10 -4.94 -1.07
CA ASP A 54 10.58 -5.66 0.09
C ASP A 54 11.73 -6.14 0.97
N ALA A 55 12.72 -6.79 0.38
CA ALA A 55 13.89 -7.26 1.11
C ALA A 55 14.67 -6.11 1.75
N TYR A 56 14.78 -4.99 1.05
CA TYR A 56 15.47 -3.82 1.60
C TYR A 56 14.74 -3.28 2.83
N LEU A 57 13.42 -3.10 2.74
CA LEU A 57 12.65 -2.57 3.85
C LEU A 57 12.67 -3.52 5.05
N GLU A 58 12.60 -4.82 4.82
CA GLU A 58 12.72 -5.78 5.90
C GLU A 58 14.08 -5.71 6.59
N SER A 59 15.15 -5.50 5.80
CA SER A 59 16.49 -5.37 6.37
C SER A 59 16.65 -4.14 7.26
N LYS A 60 15.77 -3.14 7.07
CA LYS A 60 15.75 -1.94 7.89
C LYS A 60 14.75 -2.02 9.04
N GLY A 61 14.14 -3.17 9.25
CA GLY A 61 13.22 -3.39 10.35
C GLY A 61 11.77 -3.04 10.07
N HIS A 62 11.42 -2.81 8.81
CA HIS A 62 10.05 -2.47 8.43
C HIS A 62 9.36 -3.70 7.87
N LYS A 63 8.49 -4.30 8.67
CA LYS A 63 7.82 -5.55 8.31
C LYS A 63 6.75 -5.33 7.25
N LEU A 64 6.61 -6.31 6.38
CA LEU A 64 5.48 -6.37 5.46
C LEU A 64 4.21 -6.67 6.26
N LEU A 65 3.20 -5.81 6.13
CA LEU A 65 1.93 -5.98 6.83
C LEU A 65 0.87 -6.61 5.96
N GLN A 66 0.82 -6.23 4.69
CA GLN A 66 -0.21 -6.72 3.78
C GLN A 66 0.29 -6.60 2.35
N ARG A 67 0.00 -7.61 1.57
CA ARG A 67 0.33 -7.65 0.14
C ARG A 67 -0.89 -8.11 -0.61
N GLY A 68 -1.11 -7.59 -1.80
CA GLY A 68 -2.22 -8.01 -2.63
C GLY A 68 -1.98 -7.65 -4.07
N GLU A 69 -2.88 -8.16 -4.92
CA GLU A 69 -2.90 -7.84 -6.34
C GLU A 69 -4.04 -6.88 -6.61
N PHE A 70 -3.83 -6.01 -7.61
CA PHE A 70 -4.91 -5.13 -8.05
C PHE A 70 -5.99 -5.96 -8.74
N ASP A 71 -7.21 -5.46 -8.71
CA ASP A 71 -8.28 -6.05 -9.51
C ASP A 71 -7.85 -6.05 -10.97
N GLY A 72 -8.01 -7.20 -11.63
CA GLY A 72 -7.54 -7.36 -13.01
C GLY A 72 -6.10 -7.80 -13.12
N SER A 73 -5.41 -7.95 -12.00
CA SER A 73 -4.05 -8.50 -11.95
C SER A 73 -3.04 -7.72 -12.80
N HIS A 74 -3.19 -6.39 -12.82
CA HIS A 74 -2.27 -5.52 -13.57
C HIS A 74 -1.09 -5.05 -12.74
N GLY A 75 -0.96 -5.56 -11.53
CA GLY A 75 0.12 -5.20 -10.63
C GLY A 75 -0.25 -5.56 -9.21
N ARG A 76 0.56 -5.09 -8.29
CA ARG A 76 0.43 -5.47 -6.89
C ARG A 76 0.84 -4.35 -5.97
N TYR A 77 0.43 -4.48 -4.72
CA TYR A 77 0.76 -3.52 -3.67
C TYR A 77 1.32 -4.24 -2.45
N ALA A 78 2.01 -3.47 -1.62
CA ALA A 78 2.48 -3.96 -0.33
C ALA A 78 2.50 -2.81 0.66
N TYR A 79 2.00 -3.06 1.86
CA TYR A 79 2.05 -2.12 2.98
C TYR A 79 3.09 -2.56 3.99
N TYR A 80 3.83 -1.60 4.54
CA TYR A 80 4.91 -1.86 5.48
C TYR A 80 4.68 -1.14 6.80
N ASP A 81 5.17 -1.74 7.88
CA ASP A 81 5.04 -1.18 9.23
C ASP A 81 6.05 -0.05 9.41
N THR A 82 5.68 1.15 8.97
CA THR A 82 6.53 2.33 9.03
C THR A 82 5.92 3.46 9.86
N VAL A 83 4.75 3.25 10.47
CA VAL A 83 4.06 4.32 11.18
C VAL A 83 4.89 4.87 12.32
N LYS A 84 5.55 4.00 13.08
CA LYS A 84 6.34 4.45 14.22
C LYS A 84 7.55 5.25 13.81
N ALA A 85 8.21 4.84 12.72
CA ALA A 85 9.43 5.50 12.25
C ALA A 85 9.14 6.77 11.47
N LEU A 86 8.06 6.78 10.66
CA LEU A 86 7.80 7.85 9.70
C LEU A 86 6.52 8.63 9.97
N GLY A 87 5.69 8.17 10.89
CA GLY A 87 4.41 8.82 11.16
C GLY A 87 3.31 8.45 10.18
N VAL A 88 3.61 7.65 9.18
CA VAL A 88 2.64 7.23 8.18
C VAL A 88 3.05 5.87 7.64
N MET A 89 2.07 5.09 7.20
CA MET A 89 2.34 3.80 6.57
C MET A 89 2.80 4.00 5.13
N VAL A 90 3.84 3.29 4.74
CA VAL A 90 4.34 3.33 3.36
C VAL A 90 3.71 2.17 2.59
N GLU A 91 3.22 2.49 1.39
CA GLU A 91 2.76 1.50 0.44
C GLU A 91 3.64 1.55 -0.79
N LEU A 92 4.01 0.39 -1.31
CA LEU A 92 4.70 0.29 -2.59
C LEU A 92 3.78 -0.32 -3.63
N LEU A 93 3.79 0.26 -4.81
CA LEU A 93 2.95 -0.17 -5.93
C LEU A 93 3.85 -0.59 -7.07
N GLU A 94 3.63 -1.79 -7.58
CA GLU A 94 4.34 -2.27 -8.76
C GLU A 94 3.33 -2.60 -9.85
N PHE A 95 3.43 -1.90 -10.98
CA PHE A 95 2.57 -2.15 -12.13
C PHE A 95 3.31 -3.02 -13.13
N ASP A 96 2.61 -3.98 -13.73
CA ASP A 96 3.24 -4.91 -14.67
C ASP A 96 3.86 -4.19 -15.86
N SER A 97 3.25 -3.10 -16.31
CA SER A 97 3.79 -2.30 -17.40
C SER A 97 5.17 -1.72 -17.07
N ASP A 98 5.47 -1.54 -15.79
CA ASP A 98 6.75 -0.96 -15.35
C ASP A 98 7.82 -2.01 -15.10
N LYS A 99 7.44 -3.27 -14.93
CA LYS A 99 8.40 -4.35 -14.64
C LYS A 99 9.40 -4.54 -15.78
N GLU A 100 8.95 -4.30 -16.99
CA GLU A 100 9.78 -4.50 -18.19
C GLU A 100 10.86 -3.42 -18.33
N VAL A 101 10.72 -2.32 -17.62
CA VAL A 101 11.61 -1.16 -17.72
C VAL A 101 12.52 -1.13 -16.52
N GLN A 102 13.46 -2.06 -16.47
CA GLN A 102 14.40 -2.15 -15.37
C GLN A 102 15.72 -1.47 -15.74
N PRO A 103 16.29 -0.71 -14.82
CA PRO A 103 17.62 -0.17 -15.02
C PRO A 103 18.68 -1.26 -15.01
#